data_434232e648550411f86fb93f0dc5c3c9
#
_entry.id   434232e648550411f86fb93f0dc5c3c9
#
_cell.length_a   1.000
_cell.length_b   1.000
_cell.length_c   1.000
_cell.angle_alpha   90.00
_cell.angle_beta   90.00
_cell.angle_gamma   90.00
#
_symmetry.space_group_name_H-M   'P 1'
#
loop_
_entity.id
_entity.type
_entity.pdbx_description
1 polymer ?
#
loop_
_entity_poly.entity_id
_entity_poly.type
_entity_poly.pdbx_seq_one_letter_code
_entity_poly.pdbx_strand_id
1 'polypeptide(L)'
;MVMGFNTDIKHDGVVYHIQTEPRKDAGIDTTVYTRGAVIHKFKSSYQDLLDSPDFSDEKLKRRLEDQHRLIIARIRGGEIKPAAPPAGPA
;
A
#
# COMPACT_ATOMS: atom_id res chain seq x y z
N MET A 1 -16.17 -11.75 2.58
CA MET A 1 -15.49 -10.75 1.76
C MET A 1 -14.42 -10.06 2.59
N VAL A 2 -13.21 -10.01 2.08
CA VAL A 2 -12.11 -9.35 2.78
C VAL A 2 -12.10 -7.88 2.39
N MET A 3 -12.11 -7.01 3.39
CA MET A 3 -12.01 -5.57 3.19
C MET A 3 -10.55 -5.14 3.24
N GLY A 4 -10.24 -4.08 2.53
CA GLY A 4 -8.90 -3.52 2.54
C GLY A 4 -8.60 -2.72 3.80
N PHE A 5 -7.44 -2.10 3.79
CA PHE A 5 -6.96 -1.27 4.89
C PHE A 5 -6.72 0.15 4.39
N ASN A 6 -7.07 1.11 5.23
CA ASN A 6 -6.80 2.53 4.99
C ASN A 6 -6.13 3.10 6.22
N THR A 7 -5.01 3.76 6.03
CA THR A 7 -4.26 4.34 7.15
C THR A 7 -3.70 5.70 6.72
N ASP A 8 -3.77 6.66 7.63
CA ASP A 8 -3.14 7.96 7.45
C ASP A 8 -1.98 8.03 8.41
N ILE A 9 -0.81 8.45 7.91
CA ILE A 9 0.35 8.68 8.76
C ILE A 9 0.95 10.03 8.43
N LYS A 10 1.59 10.63 9.43
CA LYS A 10 2.36 11.86 9.24
C LYS A 10 3.82 11.54 9.42
N HIS A 11 4.62 11.90 8.44
CA HIS A 11 6.07 11.67 8.49
C HIS A 11 6.79 12.86 7.86
N ASP A 12 7.74 13.44 8.60
CA ASP A 12 8.49 14.62 8.15
C ASP A 12 7.57 15.75 7.66
N GLY A 13 6.48 15.99 8.39
CA GLY A 13 5.55 17.07 8.07
C GLY A 13 4.60 16.78 6.93
N VAL A 14 4.67 15.60 6.32
CA VAL A 14 3.80 15.21 5.22
C VAL A 14 2.79 14.18 5.69
N VAL A 15 1.52 14.37 5.32
CA VAL A 15 0.47 13.39 5.60
C VAL A 15 0.35 12.45 4.40
N TYR A 16 0.51 11.16 4.68
CA TYR A 16 0.38 10.11 3.67
C TYR A 16 -0.91 9.34 3.92
N HIS A 17 -1.64 9.06 2.86
CA HIS A 17 -2.83 8.21 2.90
C HIS A 17 -2.45 6.90 2.20
N ILE A 18 -2.53 5.80 2.92
CA ILE A 18 -2.17 4.48 2.40
C ILE A 18 -3.41 3.63 2.31
N GLN A 19 -3.69 3.11 1.14
CA GLN A 19 -4.85 2.29 0.88
C GLN A 19 -4.40 0.97 0.26
N THR A 20 -4.76 -0.15 0.89
CA THR A 20 -4.46 -1.48 0.39
C THR A 20 -5.77 -2.22 0.19
N GLU A 21 -5.96 -2.82 -0.97
CA GLU A 21 -7.19 -3.52 -1.29
C GLU A 21 -6.95 -4.73 -2.18
N PRO A 22 -7.77 -5.78 -2.02
CA PRO A 22 -7.70 -6.93 -2.92
C PRO A 22 -8.42 -6.61 -4.22
N ARG A 23 -7.92 -7.18 -5.31
CA ARG A 23 -8.53 -7.06 -6.63
C ARG A 23 -9.15 -8.39 -7.03
N LYS A 24 -10.07 -8.32 -8.00
CA LYS A 24 -10.77 -9.51 -8.51
C LYS A 24 -9.85 -10.46 -9.27
N ASP A 25 -8.73 -9.96 -9.78
CA ASP A 25 -7.77 -10.75 -10.55
C ASP A 25 -6.68 -11.39 -9.68
N ALA A 26 -6.96 -11.62 -8.41
CA ALA A 26 -6.02 -12.14 -7.43
C ALA A 26 -4.86 -11.19 -7.14
N GLY A 27 -5.02 -9.92 -7.45
CA GLY A 27 -4.04 -8.89 -7.15
C GLY A 27 -4.30 -8.22 -5.81
N ILE A 28 -3.27 -7.58 -5.30
CA ILE A 28 -3.36 -6.70 -4.14
C ILE A 28 -2.70 -5.40 -4.52
N ASP A 29 -3.44 -4.30 -4.41
CA ASP A 29 -2.92 -2.97 -4.69
C ASP A 29 -2.75 -2.19 -3.40
N THR A 30 -1.58 -1.58 -3.24
CA THR A 30 -1.37 -0.56 -2.22
C THR A 30 -1.06 0.74 -2.93
N THR A 31 -1.85 1.76 -2.63
CA THR A 31 -1.69 3.08 -3.24
C THR A 31 -1.37 4.08 -2.14
N VAL A 32 -0.39 4.94 -2.39
CA VAL A 32 0.00 5.99 -1.47
C VAL A 32 -0.32 7.34 -2.09
N TYR A 33 -1.05 8.15 -1.34
CA TYR A 33 -1.44 9.48 -1.76
C TYR A 33 -0.85 10.53 -0.82
N THR A 34 -0.49 11.67 -1.37
CA THR A 34 -0.27 12.88 -0.59
C THR A 34 -0.96 14.03 -1.32
N ARG A 35 -1.70 14.83 -0.56
CA ARG A 35 -2.42 15.99 -1.12
C ARG A 35 -3.30 15.62 -2.31
N GLY A 36 -3.91 14.44 -2.25
CA GLY A 36 -4.81 13.96 -3.30
C GLY A 36 -4.11 13.40 -4.54
N ALA A 37 -2.80 13.39 -4.59
CA ALA A 37 -2.04 12.87 -5.72
C ALA A 37 -1.43 11.51 -5.36
N VAL A 38 -1.48 10.56 -6.30
CA VAL A 38 -0.83 9.27 -6.15
C VAL A 38 0.66 9.46 -6.32
N ILE A 39 1.45 9.06 -5.30
CA ILE A 39 2.91 9.17 -5.36
C ILE A 39 3.58 7.81 -5.47
N HIS A 40 2.87 6.74 -5.14
CA HIS A 40 3.43 5.40 -5.20
C HIS A 40 2.33 4.38 -5.34
N LYS A 41 2.60 3.32 -6.09
CA LYS A 41 1.68 2.22 -6.25
C LYS A 41 2.48 0.92 -6.21
N PHE A 42 2.03 0.00 -5.36
CA PHE A 42 2.67 -1.32 -5.23
C PHE A 42 1.63 -2.39 -5.49
N LYS A 43 1.95 -3.30 -6.38
CA LYS A 43 1.06 -4.40 -6.76
C LYS A 43 1.71 -5.74 -6.47
N SER A 44 0.92 -6.66 -5.96
CA SER A 44 1.36 -8.04 -5.77
C SER A 44 0.23 -8.99 -6.13
N SER A 45 0.46 -10.28 -6.00
CA SER A 45 -0.54 -11.31 -6.31
C SER A 45 -0.71 -12.20 -5.10
N TYR A 46 -1.95 -12.69 -4.88
CA TYR A 46 -2.21 -13.73 -3.89
C TYR A 46 -2.70 -15.02 -4.56
N GLN A 47 -2.35 -15.21 -5.83
CA GLN A 47 -2.73 -16.43 -6.54
C GLN A 47 -2.22 -17.69 -5.85
N ASP A 48 -1.03 -17.62 -5.25
CA ASP A 48 -0.48 -18.73 -4.47
C ASP A 48 -1.40 -19.15 -3.33
N LEU A 49 -2.07 -18.19 -2.69
CA LEU A 49 -3.02 -18.49 -1.62
C LEU A 49 -4.26 -19.17 -2.17
N LEU A 50 -4.76 -18.68 -3.32
CA LEU A 50 -5.94 -19.27 -3.96
C LEU A 50 -5.67 -20.70 -4.41
N ASP A 51 -4.45 -21.01 -4.82
CA ASP A 51 -4.05 -22.33 -5.26
C ASP A 51 -3.82 -23.28 -4.10
N SER A 52 -3.78 -22.77 -2.89
CA SER A 52 -3.58 -23.58 -1.68
C SER A 52 -4.91 -24.21 -1.26
N PRO A 53 -4.93 -25.52 -0.92
CA PRO A 53 -6.17 -26.19 -0.51
C PRO A 53 -6.73 -25.68 0.81
N ASP A 54 -5.92 -24.97 1.60
CA ASP A 54 -6.36 -24.42 2.89
C ASP A 54 -6.57 -22.91 2.84
N PHE A 55 -6.87 -22.36 1.66
CA PHE A 55 -7.14 -20.95 1.53
C PHE A 55 -8.28 -20.50 2.45
N SER A 56 -8.11 -19.33 3.07
CA SER A 56 -9.14 -18.71 3.89
C SER A 56 -9.07 -17.20 3.76
N ASP A 57 -10.18 -16.54 4.08
CA ASP A 57 -10.22 -15.08 4.08
C ASP A 57 -9.23 -14.50 5.09
N GLU A 58 -8.99 -15.19 6.20
CA GLU A 58 -8.03 -14.73 7.18
C GLU A 58 -6.60 -14.71 6.63
N LYS A 59 -6.24 -15.68 5.82
CA LYS A 59 -4.92 -15.71 5.17
C LYS A 59 -4.77 -14.57 4.19
N LEU A 60 -5.81 -14.26 3.44
CA LEU A 60 -5.82 -13.13 2.53
C LEU A 60 -5.71 -11.83 3.32
N LYS A 61 -6.48 -11.68 4.38
CA LYS A 61 -6.43 -10.50 5.23
C LYS A 61 -5.01 -10.27 5.77
N ARG A 62 -4.35 -11.33 6.21
CA ARG A 62 -2.97 -11.21 6.69
C ARG A 62 -2.02 -10.78 5.57
N ARG A 63 -2.19 -11.29 4.37
CA ARG A 63 -1.37 -10.91 3.22
C ARG A 63 -1.55 -9.42 2.92
N LEU A 64 -2.79 -8.92 2.96
CA LEU A 64 -3.08 -7.50 2.79
C LEU A 64 -2.42 -6.67 3.88
N GLU A 65 -2.55 -7.10 5.13
CA GLU A 65 -1.97 -6.40 6.26
C GLU A 65 -0.45 -6.32 6.17
N ASP A 66 0.19 -7.43 5.81
CA ASP A 66 1.65 -7.48 5.69
C ASP A 66 2.14 -6.51 4.61
N GLN A 67 1.45 -6.47 3.46
CA GLN A 67 1.80 -5.54 2.39
C GLN A 67 1.58 -4.09 2.82
N HIS A 68 0.47 -3.83 3.50
CA HIS A 68 0.14 -2.51 4.00
C HIS A 68 1.22 -1.99 4.96
N ARG A 69 1.62 -2.84 5.92
CA ARG A 69 2.67 -2.50 6.88
C ARG A 69 4.02 -2.30 6.22
N LEU A 70 4.33 -3.11 5.20
CA LEU A 70 5.58 -2.98 4.46
C LEU A 70 5.69 -1.60 3.83
N ILE A 71 4.62 -1.13 3.19
CA ILE A 71 4.62 0.17 2.53
C ILE A 71 4.73 1.30 3.56
N ILE A 72 4.04 1.18 4.69
CA ILE A 72 4.16 2.16 5.77
C ILE A 72 5.62 2.22 6.26
N ALA A 73 6.25 1.06 6.44
CA ALA A 73 7.65 1.01 6.86
C ALA A 73 8.58 1.69 5.85
N ARG A 74 8.32 1.53 4.57
CA ARG A 74 9.11 2.18 3.52
C ARG A 74 8.94 3.70 3.52
N ILE A 75 7.73 4.18 3.83
CA ILE A 75 7.52 5.63 3.99
C ILE A 75 8.34 6.13 5.17
N ARG A 76 8.27 5.45 6.31
CA ARG A 76 9.00 5.85 7.51
C ARG A 76 10.51 5.73 7.36
N GLY A 77 10.95 4.82 6.50
CA GLY A 77 12.37 4.67 6.16
C GLY A 77 12.88 5.64 5.11
N GLY A 78 12.01 6.49 4.57
CA GLY A 78 12.39 7.48 3.56
C GLY A 78 12.51 6.94 2.15
N GLU A 79 12.12 5.69 1.91
CA GLU A 79 12.18 5.09 0.57
C GLU A 79 11.03 5.57 -0.32
N ILE A 80 9.89 5.90 0.28
CA ILE A 80 8.74 6.44 -0.42
C ILE A 80 8.51 7.84 0.11
N LYS A 81 8.60 8.83 -0.75
CA LYS A 81 8.38 10.22 -0.39
C LYS A 81 7.86 10.97 -1.61
N PRO A 82 7.18 12.11 -1.40
CA PRO A 82 6.75 12.93 -2.53
C PRO A 82 7.94 13.33 -3.38
N ALA A 83 7.72 13.42 -4.69
CA ALA A 83 8.74 13.98 -5.57
C ALA A 83 9.11 15.36 -5.06
N ALA A 84 10.40 15.63 -4.98
CA ALA A 84 10.85 16.98 -4.66
C ALA A 84 10.23 17.92 -5.71
N PRO A 85 9.73 19.10 -5.30
CA PRO A 85 9.32 20.07 -6.28
C PRO A 85 10.53 20.31 -7.20
N PRO A 86 10.32 20.41 -8.52
CA PRO A 86 11.43 20.67 -9.41
C PRO A 86 12.17 21.87 -8.83
N ALA A 87 13.49 21.73 -8.72
CA ALA A 87 14.34 22.83 -8.28
C ALA A 87 13.92 23.98 -9.16
N GLY A 88 13.11 24.83 -8.63
CA GLY A 88 12.63 25.97 -9.35
C GLY A 88 13.80 26.74 -9.86
N PRO A 89 13.59 27.55 -10.88
CA PRO A 89 14.59 28.52 -11.21
C PRO A 89 14.80 29.21 -9.90
N ALA A 90 15.83 28.86 -9.35
CA ALA A 90 16.12 29.50 -8.11
C ALA A 90 15.75 30.94 -8.24
#